data_329ddce40a4dee67d28ebd57887b4364
#
_entry.id   329ddce40a4dee67d28ebd57887b4364
#
_cell.length_a   1.000
_cell.length_b   1.000
_cell.length_c   1.000
_cell.angle_alpha   90.00
_cell.angle_beta   90.00
_cell.angle_gamma   90.00
#
_symmetry.space_group_name_H-M   'P 1'
#
loop_
_entity.id
_entity.type
_entity.pdbx_description
1 polymer ?
#
loop_
_entity_poly.entity_id
_entity_poly.type
_entity_poly.pdbx_seq_one_letter_code
_entity_poly.pdbx_strand_id
1 'polypeptide(L)'
;MLLISSCSSIAFWQSDEVDPDEPRELEDFNERFEFTENWEIKFKGENNLNNFIPAFSGGSLFFVDQEGNVSNMDIESGDVLWEIELEETISAGIVAGFGKLFLSDDQGNLISLDQEDGSILWRSFAGGEVLANVDVDAGLVIVKTASGFLNAFNIETGSEEWSYRSVAPSLTVRGSSSPVINDNIVYATFDNGRIGAFNLKTGLPIWDGAISFTEGVSELDNLIDADSSPVLDGNRIYTVNFQGNLSVFDAAQRRTVWESKESSFYEPFILRGVLGIISADSKISTYSSRTFENSWKLEEYALRELSNPETFKGYVLVGDLEGYIHAIDPLTGITVARKRISRNKITTLISRSDSFYAIDEKMRLFSLSF
;
A
#
# COMPACT_ATOMS: atom_id res chain seq x y z
N MET A 1 -19.04 -30.45 -68.69
CA MET A 1 -19.55 -30.10 -67.39
C MET A 1 -18.35 -29.97 -66.48
N LEU A 2 -17.79 -28.76 -66.42
CA LEU A 2 -16.60 -28.47 -65.59
C LEU A 2 -17.08 -27.80 -64.31
N LEU A 3 -16.80 -28.42 -63.15
CA LEU A 3 -16.97 -27.87 -61.85
C LEU A 3 -15.68 -27.17 -61.48
N ILE A 4 -15.74 -25.82 -61.34
CA ILE A 4 -14.67 -24.99 -60.79
C ILE A 4 -14.98 -24.85 -59.32
N SER A 5 -14.19 -25.51 -58.45
CA SER A 5 -14.19 -25.26 -57.02
C SER A 5 -13.30 -24.05 -56.72
N SER A 6 -13.93 -22.95 -56.35
CA SER A 6 -13.26 -21.76 -55.82
C SER A 6 -12.95 -21.98 -54.35
N CYS A 7 -11.70 -22.22 -53.99
CA CYS A 7 -11.22 -22.05 -52.61
C CYS A 7 -11.05 -20.57 -52.33
N SER A 8 -11.99 -19.95 -51.61
CA SER A 8 -11.79 -18.65 -51.02
C SER A 8 -10.98 -18.84 -49.72
N SER A 9 -9.68 -18.55 -49.78
CA SER A 9 -8.86 -18.35 -48.60
C SER A 9 -9.36 -17.09 -47.89
N ILE A 10 -10.06 -17.26 -46.77
CA ILE A 10 -10.36 -16.19 -45.85
C ILE A 10 -9.05 -15.87 -45.16
N ALA A 11 -8.37 -14.83 -45.60
CA ALA A 11 -7.28 -14.23 -44.86
C ALA A 11 -7.91 -13.54 -43.65
N PHE A 12 -7.79 -14.13 -42.48
CA PHE A 12 -7.99 -13.43 -41.22
C PHE A 12 -6.86 -12.40 -41.11
N TRP A 13 -7.18 -11.16 -41.42
CA TRP A 13 -6.39 -10.03 -40.97
C TRP A 13 -6.69 -9.92 -39.48
N GLN A 14 -5.83 -10.47 -38.61
CA GLN A 14 -5.74 -10.01 -37.26
C GLN A 14 -5.24 -8.55 -37.37
N SER A 15 -6.10 -7.61 -37.06
CA SER A 15 -5.67 -6.26 -36.74
C SER A 15 -4.92 -6.39 -35.41
N ASP A 16 -3.67 -5.96 -35.37
CA ASP A 16 -2.92 -5.72 -34.14
C ASP A 16 -3.50 -4.49 -33.38
N GLU A 17 -4.80 -4.29 -33.42
CA GLU A 17 -5.49 -3.31 -32.59
C GLU A 17 -5.56 -3.89 -31.17
N VAL A 18 -4.73 -3.32 -30.32
CA VAL A 18 -4.77 -3.58 -28.87
C VAL A 18 -6.16 -3.19 -28.38
N ASP A 19 -6.89 -4.14 -27.80
CA ASP A 19 -8.17 -3.86 -27.15
C ASP A 19 -7.91 -2.88 -26.00
N PRO A 20 -8.53 -1.70 -25.99
CA PRO A 20 -8.31 -0.72 -24.95
C PRO A 20 -8.84 -1.15 -23.56
N ASP A 21 -9.68 -2.19 -23.51
CA ASP A 21 -10.31 -2.70 -22.30
C ASP A 21 -9.64 -3.99 -21.77
N GLU A 22 -8.58 -4.49 -22.44
CA GLU A 22 -7.85 -5.66 -22.02
C GLU A 22 -6.46 -5.28 -21.42
N PRO A 23 -5.97 -6.05 -20.42
CA PRO A 23 -4.61 -5.88 -19.90
C PRO A 23 -3.56 -6.02 -20.99
N ARG A 24 -2.57 -5.14 -21.00
CA ARG A 24 -1.46 -5.20 -21.95
C ARG A 24 -0.73 -6.53 -21.86
N GLU A 25 -0.44 -7.13 -23.03
CA GLU A 25 0.47 -8.27 -23.10
C GLU A 25 1.88 -7.86 -22.66
N LEU A 26 2.54 -8.77 -21.93
CA LEU A 26 3.89 -8.51 -21.45
C LEU A 26 4.90 -8.73 -22.58
N GLU A 27 5.67 -7.69 -22.88
CA GLU A 27 6.72 -7.76 -23.90
C GLU A 27 7.97 -8.46 -23.37
N ASP A 28 8.74 -9.07 -24.28
CA ASP A 28 10.05 -9.63 -23.97
C ASP A 28 11.07 -8.50 -23.73
N PHE A 29 11.97 -8.71 -22.81
CA PHE A 29 13.04 -7.76 -22.49
C PHE A 29 14.34 -8.50 -22.12
N ASN A 30 15.44 -7.77 -22.00
CA ASN A 30 16.73 -8.34 -21.55
C ASN A 30 16.82 -8.27 -20.03
N GLU A 31 16.72 -9.41 -19.37
CA GLU A 31 16.87 -9.52 -17.91
C GLU A 31 18.31 -9.17 -17.49
N ARG A 32 18.44 -8.37 -16.43
CA ARG A 32 19.72 -8.05 -15.79
C ARG A 32 20.03 -8.98 -14.63
N PHE A 33 19.01 -9.50 -13.96
CA PHE A 33 19.10 -10.45 -12.85
C PHE A 33 17.80 -11.25 -12.76
N GLU A 34 17.84 -12.34 -12.00
CA GLU A 34 16.67 -13.19 -11.74
C GLU A 34 16.28 -13.12 -10.28
N PHE A 35 14.98 -13.17 -10.02
CA PHE A 35 14.45 -13.34 -8.66
C PHE A 35 14.60 -14.77 -8.20
N THR A 36 15.10 -14.94 -6.99
CA THR A 36 15.15 -16.22 -6.27
C THR A 36 14.03 -16.25 -5.25
N GLU A 37 13.21 -17.31 -5.29
CA GLU A 37 12.22 -17.59 -4.27
C GLU A 37 12.90 -18.37 -3.15
N ASN A 38 12.87 -17.82 -1.92
CA ASN A 38 13.51 -18.43 -0.77
C ASN A 38 12.57 -19.43 -0.10
N TRP A 39 11.32 -19.03 0.15
CA TRP A 39 10.25 -19.85 0.70
C TRP A 39 8.87 -19.25 0.41
N GLU A 40 7.82 -20.08 0.53
CA GLU A 40 6.42 -19.68 0.46
C GLU A 40 5.59 -20.31 1.58
N ILE A 41 4.58 -19.56 2.06
CA ILE A 41 3.62 -20.03 3.07
C ILE A 41 2.22 -19.56 2.68
N LYS A 42 1.22 -20.42 2.90
CA LYS A 42 -0.18 -20.08 2.63
C LYS A 42 -0.94 -19.89 3.93
N PHE A 43 -1.62 -18.74 4.02
CA PHE A 43 -2.53 -18.39 5.10
C PHE A 43 -3.99 -18.45 4.64
N LYS A 44 -4.93 -18.19 5.55
CA LYS A 44 -6.36 -18.22 5.26
C LYS A 44 -6.92 -16.84 4.96
N GLY A 45 -8.00 -16.78 4.15
CA GLY A 45 -8.67 -15.54 3.80
C GLY A 45 -8.22 -14.92 2.48
N GLU A 46 -8.45 -13.62 2.34
CA GLU A 46 -8.16 -12.84 1.15
C GLU A 46 -7.54 -11.48 1.51
N ASN A 47 -6.58 -11.01 0.73
CA ASN A 47 -5.93 -9.70 0.91
C ASN A 47 -6.33 -8.71 -0.20
N ASN A 48 -7.61 -8.43 -0.32
CA ASN A 48 -8.16 -7.59 -1.39
C ASN A 48 -7.94 -6.08 -1.15
N LEU A 49 -7.80 -5.66 0.12
CA LEU A 49 -7.64 -4.25 0.51
C LEU A 49 -6.20 -3.86 0.82
N ASN A 50 -5.25 -4.78 0.64
CA ASN A 50 -3.83 -4.56 0.95
C ASN A 50 -3.56 -4.13 2.41
N ASN A 51 -4.39 -4.58 3.33
CA ASN A 51 -4.34 -4.24 4.75
C ASN A 51 -3.68 -5.33 5.63
N PHE A 52 -3.34 -6.47 5.04
CA PHE A 52 -2.53 -7.52 5.67
C PHE A 52 -1.10 -7.43 5.18
N ILE A 53 -0.24 -6.85 6.01
CA ILE A 53 1.17 -6.61 5.73
C ILE A 53 2.00 -7.27 6.82
N PRO A 54 3.05 -8.05 6.50
CA PRO A 54 3.89 -8.66 7.51
C PRO A 54 4.67 -7.60 8.29
N ALA A 55 4.84 -7.84 9.59
CA ALA A 55 5.70 -7.03 10.45
C ALA A 55 7.02 -7.74 10.73
N PHE A 56 8.07 -6.97 10.99
CA PHE A 56 9.41 -7.49 11.20
C PHE A 56 10.00 -6.95 12.51
N SER A 57 10.57 -7.85 13.31
CA SER A 57 11.30 -7.47 14.51
C SER A 57 12.43 -8.47 14.78
N GLY A 58 13.67 -7.99 14.87
CA GLY A 58 14.82 -8.87 15.00
C GLY A 58 14.93 -9.84 13.82
N GLY A 59 15.06 -11.14 14.09
CA GLY A 59 15.05 -12.22 13.11
C GLY A 59 13.67 -12.83 12.84
N SER A 60 12.61 -12.19 13.31
CA SER A 60 11.22 -12.66 13.19
C SER A 60 10.43 -11.90 12.16
N LEU A 61 9.57 -12.61 11.47
CA LEU A 61 8.48 -12.12 10.65
C LEU A 61 7.15 -12.51 11.32
N PHE A 62 6.29 -11.52 11.54
CA PHE A 62 4.94 -11.73 12.08
C PHE A 62 3.92 -11.52 10.98
N PHE A 63 2.94 -12.37 10.93
CA PHE A 63 1.82 -12.26 10.01
C PHE A 63 0.52 -12.67 10.69
N VAL A 64 -0.57 -12.05 10.28
CA VAL A 64 -1.93 -12.40 10.71
C VAL A 64 -2.79 -12.62 9.47
N ASP A 65 -3.63 -13.64 9.50
CA ASP A 65 -4.64 -13.85 8.48
C ASP A 65 -6.01 -13.29 8.90
N GLN A 66 -6.94 -13.25 7.95
CA GLN A 66 -8.27 -12.71 8.18
C GLN A 66 -9.06 -13.49 9.24
N GLU A 67 -8.78 -14.78 9.43
CA GLU A 67 -9.46 -15.64 10.42
C GLU A 67 -8.85 -15.52 11.83
N GLY A 68 -7.83 -14.68 12.02
CA GLY A 68 -7.22 -14.43 13.32
C GLY A 68 -6.04 -15.36 13.66
N ASN A 69 -5.52 -16.12 12.71
CA ASN A 69 -4.30 -16.89 12.95
C ASN A 69 -3.10 -15.95 12.90
N VAL A 70 -2.43 -15.78 14.03
CA VAL A 70 -1.21 -14.96 14.16
C VAL A 70 -0.02 -15.89 14.25
N SER A 71 0.94 -15.68 13.36
CA SER A 71 2.16 -16.50 13.29
C SER A 71 3.40 -15.64 13.47
N ASN A 72 4.35 -16.14 14.24
CA ASN A 72 5.74 -15.71 14.28
C ASN A 72 6.58 -16.73 13.52
N MET A 73 7.36 -16.25 12.58
CA MET A 73 8.20 -17.08 11.70
C MET A 73 9.64 -16.60 11.71
N ASP A 74 10.56 -17.52 11.56
CA ASP A 74 11.94 -17.18 11.24
C ASP A 74 12.02 -16.50 9.87
N ILE A 75 12.63 -15.34 9.81
CA ILE A 75 12.64 -14.50 8.60
C ILE A 75 13.42 -15.14 7.43
N GLU A 76 14.42 -15.98 7.71
CA GLU A 76 15.27 -16.60 6.71
C GLU A 76 14.69 -17.89 6.15
N SER A 77 14.17 -18.75 7.05
CA SER A 77 13.67 -20.08 6.66
C SER A 77 12.16 -20.13 6.41
N GLY A 78 11.40 -19.20 6.97
CA GLY A 78 9.93 -19.25 6.99
C GLY A 78 9.37 -20.27 8.02
N ASP A 79 10.22 -20.90 8.84
CA ASP A 79 9.76 -21.85 9.85
C ASP A 79 8.93 -21.14 10.92
N VAL A 80 7.76 -21.71 11.24
CA VAL A 80 6.88 -21.18 12.29
C VAL A 80 7.52 -21.41 13.66
N LEU A 81 7.76 -20.32 14.40
CA LEU A 81 8.30 -20.33 15.75
C LEU A 81 7.19 -20.49 16.79
N TRP A 82 6.09 -19.77 16.61
CA TRP A 82 4.85 -19.93 17.34
C TRP A 82 3.65 -19.48 16.49
N GLU A 83 2.49 -20.04 16.78
CA GLU A 83 1.21 -19.70 16.17
C GLU A 83 0.12 -19.69 17.22
N ILE A 84 -0.76 -18.69 17.16
CA ILE A 84 -1.96 -18.59 17.99
C ILE A 84 -3.18 -18.32 17.10
N GLU A 85 -4.36 -18.66 17.59
CA GLU A 85 -5.64 -18.35 16.96
C GLU A 85 -6.41 -17.38 17.86
N LEU A 86 -6.76 -16.22 17.31
CA LEU A 86 -7.69 -15.30 17.93
C LEU A 86 -9.11 -15.69 17.49
N GLU A 87 -10.09 -15.43 18.35
CA GLU A 87 -11.51 -15.73 18.03
C GLU A 87 -12.15 -14.62 17.18
N GLU A 88 -11.37 -13.61 16.80
CA GLU A 88 -11.81 -12.41 16.08
C GLU A 88 -11.48 -12.48 14.59
N THR A 89 -12.35 -11.92 13.74
CA THR A 89 -12.04 -11.65 12.34
C THR A 89 -11.20 -10.38 12.24
N ILE A 90 -10.02 -10.49 11.66
CA ILE A 90 -9.08 -9.37 11.58
C ILE A 90 -9.40 -8.49 10.37
N SER A 91 -9.35 -7.19 10.56
CA SER A 91 -9.58 -6.17 9.53
C SER A 91 -8.30 -5.51 9.03
N ALA A 92 -7.26 -5.39 9.89
CA ALA A 92 -5.98 -4.82 9.53
C ALA A 92 -4.87 -5.29 10.47
N GLY A 93 -3.66 -5.39 9.95
CA GLY A 93 -2.48 -5.72 10.74
C GLY A 93 -1.46 -6.50 9.91
N ILE A 94 -0.31 -6.75 10.46
CA ILE A 94 0.13 -6.65 11.85
C ILE A 94 1.25 -5.61 11.92
N VAL A 95 1.40 -4.91 13.03
CA VAL A 95 2.51 -3.98 13.27
C VAL A 95 3.29 -4.42 14.50
N ALA A 96 4.61 -4.45 14.41
CA ALA A 96 5.50 -4.81 15.51
C ALA A 96 6.26 -3.58 16.04
N GLY A 97 6.26 -3.41 17.35
CA GLY A 97 7.02 -2.35 18.00
C GLY A 97 7.06 -2.49 19.52
N PHE A 98 8.17 -2.10 20.13
CA PHE A 98 8.34 -2.10 21.59
C PHE A 98 8.06 -3.46 22.27
N GLY A 99 8.41 -4.57 21.62
CA GLY A 99 8.16 -5.92 22.11
C GLY A 99 6.69 -6.37 22.04
N LYS A 100 5.87 -5.67 21.28
CA LYS A 100 4.43 -5.93 21.13
C LYS A 100 4.05 -5.99 19.66
N LEU A 101 2.90 -6.62 19.41
CA LEU A 101 2.24 -6.68 18.12
C LEU A 101 0.89 -5.99 18.23
N PHE A 102 0.50 -5.28 17.16
CA PHE A 102 -0.77 -4.55 17.09
C PHE A 102 -1.53 -4.93 15.82
N LEU A 103 -2.81 -5.21 15.99
CA LEU A 103 -3.73 -5.54 14.92
C LEU A 103 -5.15 -5.07 15.27
N SER A 104 -6.05 -5.05 14.30
CA SER A 104 -7.42 -4.60 14.51
C SER A 104 -8.42 -5.62 13.99
N ASP A 105 -9.54 -5.76 14.71
CA ASP A 105 -10.64 -6.62 14.31
C ASP A 105 -11.72 -5.87 13.50
N ASP A 106 -12.68 -6.59 12.94
CA ASP A 106 -13.80 -6.05 12.16
C ASP A 106 -14.86 -5.33 13.02
N GLN A 107 -14.75 -5.43 14.34
CA GLN A 107 -15.61 -4.70 15.30
C GLN A 107 -14.99 -3.34 15.69
N GLY A 108 -13.79 -3.03 15.20
CA GLY A 108 -13.07 -1.79 15.50
C GLY A 108 -12.31 -1.83 16.82
N ASN A 109 -11.97 -3.00 17.31
CA ASN A 109 -11.06 -3.11 18.44
C ASN A 109 -9.60 -3.17 17.96
N LEU A 110 -8.76 -2.41 18.62
CA LEU A 110 -7.31 -2.54 18.56
C LEU A 110 -6.88 -3.59 19.57
N ILE A 111 -6.07 -4.54 19.16
CA ILE A 111 -5.59 -5.66 19.95
C ILE A 111 -4.06 -5.56 20.04
N SER A 112 -3.53 -5.66 21.28
CA SER A 112 -2.10 -5.77 21.51
C SER A 112 -1.75 -7.16 22.00
N LEU A 113 -0.73 -7.75 21.38
CA LEU A 113 -0.17 -9.05 21.77
C LEU A 113 1.27 -8.89 22.24
N ASP A 114 1.71 -9.80 23.09
CA ASP A 114 3.12 -9.96 23.40
C ASP A 114 3.86 -10.55 22.18
N GLN A 115 4.99 -9.97 21.83
CA GLN A 115 5.77 -10.42 20.67
C GLN A 115 6.44 -11.79 20.89
N GLU A 116 6.70 -12.20 22.14
CA GLU A 116 7.44 -13.41 22.46
C GLU A 116 6.55 -14.67 22.32
N ASP A 117 5.30 -14.59 22.77
CA ASP A 117 4.41 -15.76 22.86
C ASP A 117 3.01 -15.57 22.26
N GLY A 118 2.70 -14.36 21.73
CA GLY A 118 1.40 -14.03 21.16
C GLY A 118 0.29 -13.83 22.17
N SER A 119 0.57 -13.83 23.49
CA SER A 119 -0.45 -13.62 24.51
C SER A 119 -1.07 -12.24 24.43
N ILE A 120 -2.40 -12.14 24.63
CA ILE A 120 -3.12 -10.87 24.54
C ILE A 120 -2.78 -10.01 25.77
N LEU A 121 -2.25 -8.82 25.53
CA LEU A 121 -1.92 -7.85 26.56
C LEU A 121 -3.10 -6.97 26.90
N TRP A 122 -3.78 -6.43 25.89
CA TRP A 122 -4.97 -5.60 26.07
C TRP A 122 -5.80 -5.54 24.78
N ARG A 123 -7.05 -5.07 24.92
CA ARG A 123 -7.98 -4.71 23.85
C ARG A 123 -8.60 -3.36 24.12
N SER A 124 -8.76 -2.54 23.08
CA SER A 124 -9.37 -1.21 23.18
C SER A 124 -10.19 -0.87 21.96
N PHE A 125 -11.37 -0.32 22.16
CA PHE A 125 -12.22 0.11 21.04
C PHE A 125 -11.68 1.40 20.42
N ALA A 126 -11.44 1.40 19.11
CA ALA A 126 -10.86 2.51 18.37
C ALA A 126 -11.88 3.58 17.92
N GLY A 127 -13.15 3.45 18.28
CA GLY A 127 -14.19 4.41 17.90
C GLY A 127 -14.81 4.17 16.51
N GLY A 128 -14.43 3.09 15.84
CA GLY A 128 -14.94 2.69 14.54
C GLY A 128 -14.05 1.67 13.86
N GLU A 129 -14.45 1.19 12.70
CA GLU A 129 -13.71 0.20 11.91
C GLU A 129 -12.32 0.73 11.55
N VAL A 130 -11.30 -0.11 11.71
CA VAL A 130 -9.91 0.18 11.37
C VAL A 130 -9.55 -0.64 10.14
N LEU A 131 -9.23 0.03 9.04
CA LEU A 131 -8.95 -0.60 7.73
C LEU A 131 -7.49 -0.42 7.28
N ALA A 132 -6.68 0.30 8.05
CA ALA A 132 -5.28 0.52 7.79
C ALA A 132 -4.42 0.15 9.00
N ASN A 133 -3.16 -0.09 8.74
CA ASN A 133 -2.22 -0.35 9.81
C ASN A 133 -2.06 0.87 10.73
N VAL A 134 -1.83 0.58 12.00
CA VAL A 134 -1.47 1.58 13.00
C VAL A 134 -0.01 2.02 12.80
N ASP A 135 0.38 3.13 13.43
CA ASP A 135 1.80 3.46 13.59
C ASP A 135 2.13 3.60 15.08
N VAL A 136 3.37 3.27 15.47
CA VAL A 136 3.76 3.17 16.88
C VAL A 136 5.07 3.88 17.14
N ASP A 137 5.05 4.84 18.05
CA ASP A 137 6.25 5.53 18.53
C ASP A 137 6.02 6.19 19.90
N ALA A 138 7.12 6.45 20.62
CA ALA A 138 7.16 7.19 21.88
C ALA A 138 6.13 6.75 22.95
N GLY A 139 5.81 5.43 22.96
CA GLY A 139 4.88 4.86 23.93
C GLY A 139 3.40 4.99 23.53
N LEU A 140 3.12 5.37 22.29
CA LEU A 140 1.77 5.53 21.75
C LEU A 140 1.54 4.63 20.53
N VAL A 141 0.30 4.20 20.38
CA VAL A 141 -0.24 3.56 19.18
C VAL A 141 -1.21 4.52 18.53
N ILE A 142 -0.95 4.91 17.29
CA ILE A 142 -1.79 5.84 16.54
C ILE A 142 -2.66 5.05 15.56
N VAL A 143 -3.97 5.28 15.64
CA VAL A 143 -5.00 4.58 14.88
C VAL A 143 -5.85 5.58 14.12
N LYS A 144 -6.12 5.32 12.84
CA LYS A 144 -7.13 6.03 12.07
C LYS A 144 -8.30 5.11 11.79
N THR A 145 -9.53 5.58 12.00
CA THR A 145 -10.75 4.81 11.72
C THR A 145 -11.45 5.29 10.46
N ALA A 146 -12.22 4.41 9.84
CA ALA A 146 -13.06 4.74 8.69
C ALA A 146 -14.13 5.82 9.00
N SER A 147 -14.47 6.03 10.27
CA SER A 147 -15.38 7.10 10.73
C SER A 147 -14.71 8.46 10.92
N GLY A 148 -13.42 8.60 10.55
CA GLY A 148 -12.65 9.84 10.58
C GLY A 148 -12.06 10.19 11.93
N PHE A 149 -11.96 9.25 12.87
CA PHE A 149 -11.19 9.43 14.10
C PHE A 149 -9.71 9.16 13.86
N LEU A 150 -8.88 9.97 14.50
CA LEU A 150 -7.45 9.73 14.69
C LEU A 150 -7.22 9.69 16.21
N ASN A 151 -6.86 8.54 16.72
CA ASN A 151 -6.77 8.29 18.16
C ASN A 151 -5.37 7.83 18.52
N ALA A 152 -4.93 8.15 19.72
CA ALA A 152 -3.73 7.62 20.32
C ALA A 152 -4.07 6.79 21.56
N PHE A 153 -3.49 5.62 21.63
CA PHE A 153 -3.60 4.72 22.76
C PHE A 153 -2.23 4.54 23.44
N ASN A 154 -2.26 4.44 24.76
CA ASN A 154 -1.07 4.10 25.52
C ASN A 154 -0.61 2.67 25.17
N ILE A 155 0.65 2.52 24.77
CA ILE A 155 1.19 1.26 24.26
C ILE A 155 1.17 0.12 25.31
N GLU A 156 1.26 0.47 26.60
CA GLU A 156 1.31 -0.51 27.71
C GLU A 156 -0.08 -0.93 28.19
N THR A 157 -1.03 0.02 28.22
CA THR A 157 -2.32 -0.19 28.88
C THR A 157 -3.50 -0.26 27.93
N GLY A 158 -3.34 0.21 26.68
CA GLY A 158 -4.44 0.37 25.74
C GLY A 158 -5.42 1.51 26.09
N SER A 159 -5.12 2.34 27.11
CA SER A 159 -5.98 3.49 27.42
C SER A 159 -5.87 4.56 26.36
N GLU A 160 -7.01 5.16 25.97
CA GLU A 160 -7.02 6.31 25.06
C GLU A 160 -6.37 7.51 25.75
N GLU A 161 -5.37 8.10 25.10
CA GLU A 161 -4.65 9.29 25.57
C GLU A 161 -5.21 10.57 24.96
N TRP A 162 -5.56 10.52 23.67
CA TRP A 162 -6.22 11.61 22.97
C TRP A 162 -6.99 11.10 21.75
N SER A 163 -7.96 11.89 21.32
CA SER A 163 -8.79 11.65 20.15
C SER A 163 -8.97 12.94 19.36
N TYR A 164 -8.83 12.85 18.04
CA TYR A 164 -9.18 13.91 17.10
C TYR A 164 -10.20 13.37 16.11
N ARG A 165 -11.19 14.17 15.75
CA ARG A 165 -12.20 13.81 14.77
C ARG A 165 -12.17 14.77 13.58
N SER A 166 -11.91 14.23 12.40
CA SER A 166 -12.11 14.94 11.14
C SER A 166 -13.59 14.91 10.73
N VAL A 167 -13.99 15.92 9.98
CA VAL A 167 -15.34 15.93 9.37
C VAL A 167 -15.30 14.98 8.18
N ALA A 168 -15.95 13.81 8.31
CA ALA A 168 -16.06 12.86 7.21
C ALA A 168 -17.07 13.36 6.16
N PRO A 169 -16.83 13.15 4.86
CA PRO A 169 -17.83 13.38 3.81
C PRO A 169 -19.01 12.40 3.96
N SER A 170 -20.14 12.71 3.32
CA SER A 170 -21.35 11.87 3.36
C SER A 170 -21.21 10.54 2.60
N LEU A 171 -20.27 10.48 1.65
CA LEU A 171 -19.91 9.30 0.87
C LEU A 171 -18.39 9.16 0.85
N THR A 172 -17.88 7.97 1.18
CA THR A 172 -16.48 7.57 1.04
C THR A 172 -16.43 6.23 0.32
N VAL A 173 -15.42 6.00 -0.49
CA VAL A 173 -15.07 4.65 -0.92
C VAL A 173 -14.30 4.00 0.25
N ARG A 174 -14.49 2.72 0.46
CA ARG A 174 -13.97 2.00 1.63
C ARG A 174 -12.47 1.74 1.47
N GLY A 175 -11.68 2.78 1.60
CA GLY A 175 -10.23 2.73 1.63
C GLY A 175 -9.69 3.30 2.93
N SER A 176 -8.43 3.10 3.22
CA SER A 176 -7.84 3.75 4.37
C SER A 176 -6.33 3.91 4.26
N SER A 177 -5.91 5.15 4.41
CA SER A 177 -4.50 5.51 4.59
C SER A 177 -4.08 5.29 6.04
N SER A 178 -2.89 4.74 6.23
CA SER A 178 -2.25 4.67 7.55
C SER A 178 -1.80 6.06 8.01
N PRO A 179 -1.92 6.38 9.31
CA PRO A 179 -1.19 7.51 9.88
C PRO A 179 0.32 7.23 9.84
N VAL A 180 1.13 8.27 9.77
CA VAL A 180 2.60 8.16 9.76
C VAL A 180 3.18 9.06 10.83
N ILE A 181 4.03 8.48 11.69
CA ILE A 181 4.75 9.22 12.75
C ILE A 181 6.14 9.57 12.26
N ASN A 182 6.51 10.85 12.37
CA ASN A 182 7.86 11.30 12.16
C ASN A 182 8.18 12.50 13.08
N ASP A 183 9.32 12.48 13.75
CA ASP A 183 9.81 13.56 14.62
C ASP A 183 8.75 14.10 15.64
N ASN A 184 8.06 13.22 16.35
CA ASN A 184 6.96 13.54 17.29
C ASN A 184 5.74 14.23 16.64
N ILE A 185 5.58 14.11 15.34
CA ILE A 185 4.41 14.59 14.59
C ILE A 185 3.71 13.39 13.97
N VAL A 186 2.39 13.36 14.08
CA VAL A 186 1.53 12.41 13.36
C VAL A 186 1.01 13.11 12.11
N TYR A 187 1.25 12.52 10.95
CA TYR A 187 0.67 12.94 9.70
C TYR A 187 -0.47 11.99 9.33
N ALA A 188 -1.62 12.53 8.96
CA ALA A 188 -2.76 11.73 8.53
C ALA A 188 -3.50 12.44 7.38
N THR A 189 -3.87 11.68 6.38
CA THR A 189 -4.78 12.10 5.31
C THR A 189 -6.20 11.69 5.66
N PHE A 190 -7.18 12.48 5.24
CA PHE A 190 -8.59 12.26 5.53
C PHE A 190 -9.42 12.32 4.26
N ASP A 191 -10.52 11.59 4.23
CA ASP A 191 -11.40 11.44 3.05
C ASP A 191 -12.12 12.74 2.64
N ASN A 192 -11.93 13.81 3.40
CA ASN A 192 -12.35 15.17 3.03
C ASN A 192 -11.29 15.93 2.19
N GLY A 193 -10.28 15.23 1.66
CA GLY A 193 -9.22 15.83 0.84
C GLY A 193 -8.24 16.70 1.63
N ARG A 194 -8.08 16.46 2.91
CA ARG A 194 -7.13 17.19 3.77
C ARG A 194 -6.06 16.29 4.33
N ILE A 195 -4.90 16.88 4.56
CA ILE A 195 -3.83 16.30 5.39
C ILE A 195 -3.70 17.14 6.67
N GLY A 196 -3.54 16.46 7.80
CA GLY A 196 -3.26 17.10 9.09
C GLY A 196 -1.92 16.65 9.65
N ALA A 197 -1.28 17.57 10.39
CA ALA A 197 -0.13 17.27 11.23
C ALA A 197 -0.50 17.56 12.68
N PHE A 198 -0.29 16.58 13.55
CA PHE A 198 -0.69 16.62 14.95
C PHE A 198 0.52 16.37 15.85
N ASN A 199 0.53 17.02 17.00
CA ASN A 199 1.52 16.69 18.02
C ASN A 199 1.27 15.26 18.53
N LEU A 200 2.26 14.39 18.46
CA LEU A 200 2.14 12.97 18.81
C LEU A 200 1.61 12.77 20.25
N LYS A 201 2.09 13.55 21.23
CA LYS A 201 1.74 13.35 22.64
C LYS A 201 0.39 13.93 23.04
N THR A 202 -0.06 14.98 22.34
CA THR A 202 -1.26 15.73 22.78
C THR A 202 -2.43 15.67 21.82
N GLY A 203 -2.22 15.17 20.59
CA GLY A 203 -3.23 15.18 19.52
C GLY A 203 -3.60 16.57 19.02
N LEU A 204 -2.95 17.64 19.54
CA LEU A 204 -3.25 19.00 19.11
C LEU A 204 -2.79 19.21 17.66
N PRO A 205 -3.67 19.74 16.79
CA PRO A 205 -3.28 20.05 15.42
C PRO A 205 -2.20 21.13 15.39
N ILE A 206 -1.12 20.87 14.66
CA ILE A 206 -0.02 21.83 14.42
C ILE A 206 -0.35 22.65 13.19
N TRP A 207 -0.82 21.99 12.14
CA TRP A 207 -1.36 22.58 10.92
C TRP A 207 -2.23 21.56 10.21
N ASP A 208 -3.05 22.02 9.28
CA ASP A 208 -3.78 21.23 8.31
C ASP A 208 -3.74 21.92 6.93
N GLY A 209 -3.82 21.14 5.87
CA GLY A 209 -3.78 21.62 4.49
C GLY A 209 -4.74 20.86 3.60
N ALA A 210 -5.20 21.50 2.53
CA ALA A 210 -5.93 20.80 1.48
C ALA A 210 -4.92 20.14 0.54
N ILE A 211 -5.18 18.87 0.21
CA ILE A 211 -4.40 18.07 -0.75
C ILE A 211 -5.21 17.79 -2.02
N SER A 212 -6.51 18.08 -1.99
CA SER A 212 -7.38 17.99 -3.15
C SER A 212 -8.52 18.97 -3.00
N PHE A 213 -9.00 19.50 -4.14
CA PHE A 213 -10.17 20.35 -4.22
C PHE A 213 -11.17 19.70 -5.16
N THR A 214 -12.41 19.58 -4.72
CA THR A 214 -13.50 19.13 -5.57
C THR A 214 -13.97 20.26 -6.46
N GLU A 215 -14.00 20.04 -7.76
CA GLU A 215 -14.58 20.98 -8.75
C GLU A 215 -15.90 20.45 -9.32
N GLY A 216 -16.40 19.32 -8.81
CA GLY A 216 -17.59 18.63 -9.32
C GLY A 216 -18.90 19.22 -8.85
N VAL A 217 -19.96 19.08 -9.67
CA VAL A 217 -21.31 19.56 -9.38
C VAL A 217 -22.13 18.51 -8.64
N SER A 218 -21.76 17.22 -8.73
CA SER A 218 -22.44 16.11 -8.06
C SER A 218 -21.63 15.57 -6.87
N GLU A 219 -22.28 14.88 -5.93
CA GLU A 219 -21.61 14.21 -4.81
C GLU A 219 -20.63 13.13 -5.30
N LEU A 220 -20.91 12.49 -6.42
CA LEU A 220 -20.04 11.49 -7.04
C LEU A 220 -18.77 12.11 -7.65
N ASP A 221 -18.90 13.32 -8.24
CA ASP A 221 -17.75 14.06 -8.78
C ASP A 221 -16.85 14.61 -7.65
N ASN A 222 -17.38 14.65 -6.44
CA ASN A 222 -16.70 15.16 -5.24
C ASN A 222 -16.21 14.03 -4.31
N LEU A 223 -16.27 12.76 -4.77
CA LEU A 223 -15.66 11.64 -4.07
C LEU A 223 -14.13 11.78 -4.15
N ILE A 224 -13.54 12.26 -3.07
CA ILE A 224 -12.10 12.24 -2.85
C ILE A 224 -11.84 11.16 -1.84
N ASP A 225 -11.07 10.17 -2.21
CA ASP A 225 -10.66 9.12 -1.30
C ASP A 225 -9.17 9.23 -0.98
N ALA A 226 -8.86 9.34 0.29
CA ALA A 226 -7.48 9.39 0.78
C ALA A 226 -7.00 7.98 1.12
N ASP A 227 -6.99 7.08 0.12
CA ASP A 227 -6.56 5.69 0.29
C ASP A 227 -5.05 5.55 0.41
N SER A 228 -4.30 6.49 -0.12
CA SER A 228 -2.84 6.49 -0.07
C SER A 228 -2.34 7.11 1.24
N SER A 229 -1.48 6.38 1.94
CA SER A 229 -0.76 6.90 3.09
C SER A 229 0.21 8.01 2.67
N PRO A 230 0.46 9.03 3.51
CA PRO A 230 1.42 10.07 3.19
C PRO A 230 2.86 9.50 3.18
N VAL A 231 3.60 9.75 2.11
CA VAL A 231 5.02 9.37 2.00
C VAL A 231 5.88 10.56 2.37
N LEU A 232 6.82 10.38 3.31
CA LEU A 232 7.67 11.43 3.81
C LEU A 232 9.11 11.30 3.26
N ASP A 233 9.65 12.39 2.73
CA ASP A 233 11.07 12.52 2.36
C ASP A 233 11.61 13.88 2.84
N GLY A 234 12.36 13.88 3.93
CA GLY A 234 12.80 15.08 4.61
C GLY A 234 11.63 15.97 5.05
N ASN A 235 11.59 17.21 4.59
CA ASN A 235 10.50 18.15 4.87
C ASN A 235 9.33 18.05 3.87
N ARG A 236 9.38 17.14 2.93
CA ARG A 236 8.33 16.98 1.93
C ARG A 236 7.42 15.82 2.28
N ILE A 237 6.14 16.03 2.06
CA ILE A 237 5.09 15.03 2.21
C ILE A 237 4.43 14.89 0.84
N TYR A 238 4.39 13.67 0.35
CA TYR A 238 3.82 13.30 -0.93
C TYR A 238 2.52 12.56 -0.65
N THR A 239 1.46 13.00 -1.27
CA THR A 239 0.12 12.40 -1.15
C THR A 239 -0.52 12.31 -2.52
N VAL A 240 -1.34 11.30 -2.70
CA VAL A 240 -2.17 11.17 -3.89
C VAL A 240 -3.56 10.70 -3.47
N ASN A 241 -4.56 11.09 -4.23
CA ASN A 241 -5.94 10.71 -4.00
C ASN A 241 -6.55 10.13 -5.28
N PHE A 242 -7.48 9.22 -5.12
CA PHE A 242 -8.31 8.80 -6.24
C PHE A 242 -9.18 9.99 -6.69
N GLN A 243 -9.30 10.19 -8.00
CA GLN A 243 -9.92 11.35 -8.66
C GLN A 243 -9.36 12.72 -8.24
N GLY A 244 -8.20 12.73 -7.60
CA GLY A 244 -7.54 13.94 -7.11
C GLY A 244 -6.24 14.27 -7.81
N ASN A 245 -5.29 14.76 -7.04
CA ASN A 245 -3.97 15.18 -7.48
C ASN A 245 -2.89 14.38 -6.74
N LEU A 246 -1.75 14.20 -7.41
CA LEU A 246 -0.47 13.99 -6.72
C LEU A 246 -0.01 15.35 -6.20
N SER A 247 0.06 15.50 -4.89
CA SER A 247 0.40 16.74 -4.23
C SER A 247 1.69 16.61 -3.42
N VAL A 248 2.54 17.62 -3.50
CA VAL A 248 3.74 17.72 -2.66
C VAL A 248 3.57 18.88 -1.70
N PHE A 249 3.54 18.53 -0.41
CA PHE A 249 3.40 19.48 0.67
C PHE A 249 4.76 19.72 1.34
N ASP A 250 5.10 20.97 1.62
CA ASP A 250 6.29 21.33 2.41
C ASP A 250 5.86 21.53 3.88
N ALA A 251 6.29 20.63 4.75
CA ALA A 251 5.93 20.64 6.18
C ALA A 251 6.48 21.87 6.91
N ALA A 252 7.64 22.41 6.51
CA ALA A 252 8.23 23.59 7.13
C ALA A 252 7.52 24.87 6.68
N GLN A 253 7.15 24.99 5.42
CA GLN A 253 6.38 26.10 4.88
C GLN A 253 4.88 25.98 5.11
N ARG A 254 4.40 24.78 5.48
CA ARG A 254 2.99 24.44 5.74
C ARG A 254 2.08 24.76 4.57
N ARG A 255 2.52 24.42 3.36
CA ARG A 255 1.77 24.64 2.12
C ARG A 255 2.13 23.64 1.05
N THR A 256 1.21 23.41 0.13
CA THR A 256 1.47 22.69 -1.13
C THR A 256 2.47 23.51 -1.96
N VAL A 257 3.51 22.82 -2.45
CA VAL A 257 4.57 23.42 -3.28
C VAL A 257 4.50 22.98 -4.73
N TRP A 258 3.82 21.87 -4.99
CA TRP A 258 3.59 21.38 -6.35
C TRP A 258 2.42 20.40 -6.39
N GLU A 259 1.73 20.36 -7.53
CA GLU A 259 0.62 19.45 -7.81
C GLU A 259 0.64 19.00 -9.26
N SER A 260 0.17 17.77 -9.52
CA SER A 260 -0.10 17.23 -10.84
C SER A 260 -1.42 16.46 -10.83
N LYS A 261 -2.18 16.54 -11.93
CA LYS A 261 -3.41 15.75 -12.10
C LYS A 261 -3.04 14.28 -12.35
N GLU A 262 -2.96 13.53 -11.28
CA GLU A 262 -2.70 12.10 -11.29
C GLU A 262 -3.67 11.43 -10.31
N SER A 263 -4.41 10.45 -10.77
CA SER A 263 -5.35 9.67 -9.95
C SER A 263 -4.74 8.33 -9.60
N SER A 264 -4.69 8.02 -8.32
CA SER A 264 -4.14 6.75 -7.84
C SER A 264 -4.75 6.34 -6.51
N PHE A 265 -4.82 5.03 -6.29
CA PHE A 265 -5.06 4.40 -5.00
C PHE A 265 -3.75 4.04 -4.27
N TYR A 266 -2.62 4.13 -4.96
CA TYR A 266 -1.33 3.63 -4.50
C TYR A 266 -0.44 4.76 -3.98
N GLU A 267 0.42 4.42 -3.04
CA GLU A 267 1.41 5.36 -2.52
C GLU A 267 2.41 5.78 -3.60
N PRO A 268 2.80 7.06 -3.66
CA PRO A 268 3.90 7.47 -4.53
C PRO A 268 5.22 6.87 -4.04
N PHE A 269 6.11 6.52 -4.94
CA PHE A 269 7.47 6.10 -4.59
C PHE A 269 8.48 7.22 -4.84
N ILE A 270 9.53 7.25 -4.00
CA ILE A 270 10.65 8.16 -4.17
C ILE A 270 11.94 7.34 -4.12
N LEU A 271 12.67 7.33 -5.23
CA LEU A 271 13.90 6.56 -5.34
C LEU A 271 14.91 7.25 -6.26
N ARG A 272 16.13 7.46 -5.79
CA ARG A 272 17.26 8.01 -6.59
C ARG A 272 16.93 9.35 -7.26
N GLY A 273 16.13 10.20 -6.61
CA GLY A 273 15.73 11.50 -7.15
C GLY A 273 14.55 11.47 -8.13
N VAL A 274 13.91 10.32 -8.27
CA VAL A 274 12.68 10.13 -9.04
C VAL A 274 11.50 10.03 -8.08
N LEU A 275 10.47 10.83 -8.33
CA LEU A 275 9.14 10.71 -7.76
C LEU A 275 8.27 9.97 -8.78
N GLY A 276 7.68 8.87 -8.40
CA GLY A 276 6.84 8.09 -9.30
C GLY A 276 5.48 7.76 -8.71
N ILE A 277 4.51 7.56 -9.58
CA ILE A 277 3.15 7.20 -9.25
C ILE A 277 2.62 6.16 -10.23
N ILE A 278 1.82 5.23 -9.71
CA ILE A 278 1.06 4.26 -10.49
C ILE A 278 -0.39 4.73 -10.54
N SER A 279 -0.89 4.99 -11.73
CA SER A 279 -2.29 5.38 -11.92
C SER A 279 -3.25 4.20 -11.72
N ALA A 280 -4.54 4.50 -11.55
CA ALA A 280 -5.59 3.49 -11.37
C ALA A 280 -5.67 2.48 -12.56
N ASP A 281 -5.24 2.90 -13.76
CA ASP A 281 -5.14 2.06 -14.95
C ASP A 281 -3.74 1.42 -15.14
N SER A 282 -2.95 1.39 -14.05
CA SER A 282 -1.62 0.73 -13.99
C SER A 282 -0.55 1.32 -14.90
N LYS A 283 -0.66 2.58 -15.29
CA LYS A 283 0.41 3.32 -15.94
C LYS A 283 1.31 3.96 -14.90
N ILE A 284 2.60 4.07 -15.19
CA ILE A 284 3.56 4.68 -14.27
C ILE A 284 4.00 6.02 -14.85
N SER A 285 3.78 7.09 -14.10
CA SER A 285 4.26 8.44 -14.42
C SER A 285 5.35 8.83 -13.44
N THR A 286 6.42 9.48 -13.92
CA THR A 286 7.52 9.89 -13.07
C THR A 286 7.96 11.33 -13.30
N TYR A 287 8.51 11.89 -12.23
CA TYR A 287 8.96 13.27 -12.15
C TYR A 287 10.30 13.33 -11.44
N SER A 288 11.09 14.36 -11.71
CA SER A 288 12.24 14.70 -10.87
C SER A 288 11.74 15.07 -9.47
N SER A 289 12.17 14.41 -8.41
CA SER A 289 11.75 14.79 -7.05
C SER A 289 12.25 16.18 -6.61
N ARG A 290 13.18 16.81 -7.35
CA ARG A 290 13.71 18.12 -7.06
C ARG A 290 13.02 19.24 -7.83
N THR A 291 12.87 19.06 -9.18
CA THR A 291 12.34 20.11 -10.09
C THR A 291 10.87 19.89 -10.44
N PHE A 292 10.33 18.67 -10.19
CA PHE A 292 9.00 18.21 -10.57
C PHE A 292 8.72 18.21 -12.08
N GLU A 293 9.78 18.25 -12.89
CA GLU A 293 9.69 18.07 -14.32
C GLU A 293 9.42 16.58 -14.64
N ASN A 294 8.61 16.32 -15.67
CA ASN A 294 8.35 14.96 -16.14
C ASN A 294 9.66 14.28 -16.54
N SER A 295 9.84 13.02 -16.10
CA SER A 295 10.99 12.19 -16.45
C SER A 295 10.63 11.20 -17.56
N TRP A 296 9.87 10.15 -17.22
CA TRP A 296 9.41 9.13 -18.16
C TRP A 296 8.02 8.64 -17.77
N LYS A 297 7.34 8.05 -18.75
CA LYS A 297 6.06 7.35 -18.56
C LYS A 297 6.18 5.93 -19.10
N LEU A 298 5.51 5.00 -18.44
CA LEU A 298 5.48 3.60 -18.79
C LEU A 298 4.03 3.13 -18.88
N GLU A 299 3.62 2.67 -20.06
CA GLU A 299 2.26 2.21 -20.35
C GLU A 299 2.20 0.70 -20.66
N GLU A 300 3.34 0.00 -20.60
CA GLU A 300 3.41 -1.45 -20.88
C GLU A 300 2.63 -2.30 -19.88
N TYR A 301 2.30 -1.73 -18.72
CA TYR A 301 1.51 -2.38 -17.68
C TYR A 301 0.05 -1.91 -17.62
N ALA A 302 -0.42 -1.17 -18.62
CA ALA A 302 -1.80 -0.65 -18.61
C ALA A 302 -2.80 -1.78 -18.35
N LEU A 303 -3.75 -1.54 -17.44
CA LEU A 303 -4.80 -2.45 -16.97
C LEU A 303 -4.30 -3.77 -16.34
N ARG A 304 -3.04 -3.88 -15.95
CA ARG A 304 -2.50 -5.07 -15.29
C ARG A 304 -2.70 -5.08 -13.77
N GLU A 305 -3.49 -4.16 -13.25
CA GLU A 305 -3.81 -4.06 -11.81
C GLU A 305 -2.57 -4.16 -10.93
N LEU A 306 -1.60 -3.29 -11.16
CA LEU A 306 -0.34 -3.28 -10.42
C LEU A 306 -0.60 -3.13 -8.91
N SER A 307 0.29 -3.68 -8.08
CA SER A 307 0.30 -3.48 -6.64
C SER A 307 0.83 -2.10 -6.25
N ASN A 308 0.77 -1.76 -4.95
CA ASN A 308 1.60 -0.69 -4.41
C ASN A 308 3.07 -0.90 -4.82
N PRO A 309 3.76 0.16 -5.24
CA PRO A 309 5.18 0.07 -5.56
C PRO A 309 6.01 -0.11 -4.29
N GLU A 310 6.99 -0.99 -4.34
CA GLU A 310 7.99 -1.16 -3.28
C GLU A 310 9.38 -0.83 -3.82
N THR A 311 10.25 -0.27 -2.99
CA THR A 311 11.63 0.06 -3.39
C THR A 311 12.62 -0.92 -2.78
N PHE A 312 13.39 -1.60 -3.62
CA PHE A 312 14.36 -2.60 -3.16
C PHE A 312 15.65 -2.58 -3.98
N LYS A 313 16.80 -2.51 -3.29
CA LYS A 313 18.16 -2.50 -3.91
C LYS A 313 18.31 -1.53 -5.09
N GLY A 314 17.61 -0.40 -5.04
CA GLY A 314 17.71 0.65 -6.06
C GLY A 314 16.78 0.48 -7.27
N TYR A 315 15.86 -0.46 -7.23
CA TYR A 315 14.82 -0.71 -8.21
C TYR A 315 13.43 -0.47 -7.60
N VAL A 316 12.45 -0.22 -8.45
CA VAL A 316 11.03 -0.21 -8.10
C VAL A 316 10.46 -1.58 -8.42
N LEU A 317 9.85 -2.22 -7.45
CA LEU A 317 9.17 -3.49 -7.60
C LEU A 317 7.66 -3.25 -7.66
N VAL A 318 6.97 -3.94 -8.56
CA VAL A 318 5.50 -3.98 -8.65
C VAL A 318 5.04 -5.41 -8.93
N GLY A 319 3.93 -5.79 -8.32
CA GLY A 319 3.23 -7.03 -8.64
C GLY A 319 2.10 -6.78 -9.63
N ASP A 320 1.63 -7.81 -10.32
CA ASP A 320 0.51 -7.68 -11.25
C ASP A 320 -0.60 -8.73 -11.05
N LEU A 321 -1.67 -8.59 -11.83
CA LEU A 321 -2.88 -9.42 -11.76
C LEU A 321 -2.64 -10.90 -12.11
N GLU A 322 -1.60 -11.22 -12.88
CA GLU A 322 -1.27 -12.59 -13.29
C GLU A 322 -0.23 -13.24 -12.37
N GLY A 323 0.17 -12.55 -11.28
CA GLY A 323 1.11 -13.07 -10.30
C GLY A 323 2.57 -12.87 -10.66
N TYR A 324 2.87 -11.95 -11.56
CA TYR A 324 4.23 -11.54 -11.83
C TYR A 324 4.70 -10.46 -10.87
N ILE A 325 5.99 -10.46 -10.58
CA ILE A 325 6.73 -9.35 -9.98
C ILE A 325 7.65 -8.80 -11.06
N HIS A 326 7.67 -7.48 -11.20
CA HIS A 326 8.50 -6.75 -12.12
C HIS A 326 9.46 -5.85 -11.35
N ALA A 327 10.74 -5.80 -11.75
CA ALA A 327 11.70 -4.82 -11.28
C ALA A 327 11.96 -3.79 -12.37
N ILE A 328 11.82 -2.51 -12.03
CA ILE A 328 11.91 -1.39 -12.96
C ILE A 328 13.08 -0.50 -12.52
N ASP A 329 13.96 -0.15 -13.45
CA ASP A 329 15.01 0.84 -13.20
C ASP A 329 14.38 2.24 -13.10
N PRO A 330 14.45 2.91 -11.92
CA PRO A 330 13.75 4.18 -11.70
C PRO A 330 14.27 5.33 -12.56
N LEU A 331 15.50 5.24 -13.06
CA LEU A 331 16.08 6.31 -13.88
C LEU A 331 15.68 6.25 -15.35
N THR A 332 15.33 5.06 -15.85
CA THR A 332 15.07 4.82 -17.28
C THR A 332 13.67 4.34 -17.60
N GLY A 333 12.93 3.82 -16.59
CA GLY A 333 11.63 3.17 -16.77
C GLY A 333 11.73 1.77 -17.42
N ILE A 334 12.94 1.23 -17.60
CA ILE A 334 13.12 -0.07 -18.26
C ILE A 334 12.90 -1.19 -17.24
N THR A 335 12.10 -2.19 -17.62
CA THR A 335 11.98 -3.46 -16.89
C THR A 335 13.28 -4.23 -16.97
N VAL A 336 13.82 -4.64 -15.82
CA VAL A 336 15.14 -5.28 -15.70
C VAL A 336 15.09 -6.70 -15.18
N ALA A 337 14.00 -7.08 -14.52
CA ALA A 337 13.72 -8.46 -14.11
C ALA A 337 12.21 -8.68 -14.03
N ARG A 338 11.79 -9.92 -14.25
CA ARG A 338 10.40 -10.35 -14.13
C ARG A 338 10.33 -11.82 -13.71
N LYS A 339 9.44 -12.15 -12.78
CA LYS A 339 9.19 -13.54 -12.40
C LYS A 339 7.73 -13.73 -12.02
N ARG A 340 7.14 -14.79 -12.54
CA ARG A 340 5.82 -15.24 -12.08
C ARG A 340 5.99 -16.13 -10.84
N ILE A 341 5.42 -15.72 -9.71
CA ILE A 341 5.49 -16.44 -8.44
C ILE A 341 4.14 -17.04 -8.01
N SER A 342 3.05 -16.49 -8.53
CA SER A 342 1.68 -16.94 -8.24
C SER A 342 0.86 -17.08 -9.52
N ARG A 343 -0.36 -17.63 -9.37
CA ARG A 343 -1.41 -17.58 -10.40
C ARG A 343 -2.48 -16.55 -10.06
N ASN A 344 -2.34 -15.93 -8.89
CA ASN A 344 -3.25 -14.92 -8.37
C ASN A 344 -2.55 -13.56 -8.40
N LYS A 345 -3.34 -12.50 -8.37
CA LYS A 345 -2.85 -11.12 -8.29
C LYS A 345 -1.91 -10.96 -7.08
N ILE A 346 -0.78 -10.29 -7.31
CA ILE A 346 0.09 -9.83 -6.22
C ILE A 346 -0.48 -8.51 -5.70
N THR A 347 -0.85 -8.48 -4.44
CA THR A 347 -1.49 -7.31 -3.82
C THR A 347 -0.51 -6.47 -3.02
N THR A 348 0.47 -7.09 -2.37
CA THR A 348 1.39 -6.43 -1.45
C THR A 348 2.82 -6.80 -1.77
N LEU A 349 3.70 -5.82 -1.74
CA LEU A 349 5.15 -6.00 -1.71
C LEU A 349 5.71 -5.21 -0.53
N ILE A 350 6.67 -5.77 0.18
CA ILE A 350 7.39 -5.10 1.27
C ILE A 350 8.84 -5.58 1.30
N SER A 351 9.78 -4.68 1.50
CA SER A 351 11.20 -5.01 1.55
C SER A 351 11.76 -4.99 2.98
N ARG A 352 12.68 -5.90 3.25
CA ARG A 352 13.40 -5.93 4.52
C ARG A 352 14.81 -6.48 4.34
N SER A 353 15.82 -5.71 4.71
CA SER A 353 17.23 -6.11 4.59
C SER A 353 17.62 -6.57 3.17
N ASP A 354 17.97 -7.83 2.99
CA ASP A 354 18.41 -8.40 1.72
C ASP A 354 17.30 -9.16 0.96
N SER A 355 16.10 -9.20 1.51
CA SER A 355 14.93 -9.86 0.94
C SER A 355 13.76 -8.91 0.78
N PHE A 356 12.84 -9.26 -0.08
CA PHE A 356 11.52 -8.67 -0.15
C PHE A 356 10.46 -9.76 -0.09
N TYR A 357 9.27 -9.36 0.30
CA TYR A 357 8.15 -10.27 0.52
C TYR A 357 6.99 -9.83 -0.35
N ALA A 358 6.29 -10.81 -0.91
CA ALA A 358 5.12 -10.61 -1.72
C ALA A 358 3.92 -11.36 -1.14
N ILE A 359 2.74 -10.77 -1.22
CA ILE A 359 1.49 -11.43 -0.83
C ILE A 359 0.56 -11.41 -2.03
N ASP A 360 -0.03 -12.56 -2.34
CA ASP A 360 -1.07 -12.63 -3.34
C ASP A 360 -2.48 -12.44 -2.72
N GLU A 361 -3.49 -12.21 -3.56
CA GLU A 361 -4.88 -12.00 -3.12
C GLU A 361 -5.47 -13.17 -2.32
N LYS A 362 -4.88 -14.37 -2.42
CA LYS A 362 -5.29 -15.57 -1.69
C LYS A 362 -4.42 -15.85 -0.46
N MET A 363 -3.80 -14.79 0.11
CA MET A 363 -3.01 -14.83 1.34
C MET A 363 -1.84 -15.79 1.28
N ARG A 364 -1.18 -15.93 0.12
CA ARG A 364 0.09 -16.63 0.02
C ARG A 364 1.22 -15.61 0.16
N LEU A 365 2.08 -15.85 1.13
CA LEU A 365 3.27 -15.05 1.44
C LEU A 365 4.50 -15.72 0.85
N PHE A 366 5.27 -14.96 0.10
CA PHE A 366 6.52 -15.38 -0.53
C PHE A 366 7.68 -14.55 0.02
N SER A 367 8.82 -15.18 0.25
CA SER A 367 10.09 -14.50 0.48
C SER A 367 10.96 -14.62 -0.77
N LEU A 368 11.48 -13.50 -1.24
CA LEU A 368 12.27 -13.42 -2.46
C LEU A 368 13.53 -12.58 -2.26
N SER A 369 14.52 -12.82 -3.12
CA SER A 369 15.80 -12.09 -3.16
C SER A 369 16.37 -12.02 -4.58
N PHE A 370 17.41 -11.18 -4.79
CA PHE A 370 18.27 -11.14 -5.97
C PHE A 370 19.61 -10.49 -5.67
#